data_b9e132a095e6f54623f3830b8b894077
#
_entry.id   b9e132a095e6f54623f3830b8b894077
#
_cell.length_a   1.000
_cell.length_b   1.000
_cell.length_c   1.000
_cell.angle_alpha   90.00
_cell.angle_beta   90.00
_cell.angle_gamma   90.00
#
_symmetry.space_group_name_H-M   'P 1'
#
loop_
_entity.id
_entity.type
_entity.pdbx_description
1 polymer ?
#
loop_
_entity_poly.entity_id
_entity_poly.type
_entity_poly.pdbx_seq_one_letter_code
_entity_poly.pdbx_strand_id
1 'polypeptide(L)'
;IKLLFEKNIVKKITIIKIPKKRDYMHIDTIFTQVRRNVWILLGNFSRKAMKHEDEDAVQWILESNKKEDKMKIIQFRKKDPANPEYFDNLEDLLTDISKNDLECTEKIRFLYSGNNEFPFDAREQWTDSCNLLALKEGVVLGYDRNDKTVEAFRTNGFAVIHAHDLITAMENGVTDPDDMENTLILMPSAELSRARGGFHCMSMPLHREDI
;
A
#
# COMPACT_ATOMS: atom_id res chain seq x y z
N ILE A 1 -0.68 20.83 -13.07
CA ILE A 1 0.75 20.47 -13.18
C ILE A 1 1.58 21.72 -13.38
N LYS A 2 1.40 22.47 -14.49
CA LYS A 2 2.18 23.65 -14.85
C LYS A 2 2.29 24.65 -13.69
N LEU A 3 1.16 25.05 -13.07
CA LEU A 3 1.12 26.00 -11.96
C LEU A 3 1.92 25.52 -10.72
N LEU A 4 1.91 24.22 -10.40
CA LEU A 4 2.66 23.66 -9.27
C LEU A 4 4.18 23.73 -9.52
N PHE A 5 4.60 23.50 -10.76
CA PHE A 5 5.99 23.62 -11.17
C PHE A 5 6.47 25.09 -11.21
N GLU A 6 5.64 25.99 -11.74
CA GLU A 6 5.94 27.43 -11.78
C GLU A 6 6.08 28.01 -10.37
N LYS A 7 5.19 27.62 -9.44
CA LYS A 7 5.26 28.05 -8.04
C LYS A 7 6.33 27.35 -7.20
N ASN A 8 7.12 26.44 -7.79
CA ASN A 8 8.18 25.72 -7.09
C ASN A 8 7.70 24.83 -5.92
N ILE A 9 6.43 24.43 -5.91
CA ILE A 9 5.84 23.66 -4.80
C ILE A 9 6.35 22.21 -4.82
N VAL A 10 6.50 21.63 -6.01
CA VAL A 10 6.93 20.24 -6.20
C VAL A 10 7.96 20.11 -7.32
N LYS A 11 8.80 19.10 -7.24
CA LYS A 11 9.80 18.76 -8.26
C LYS A 11 9.30 17.67 -9.23
N LYS A 12 8.34 16.85 -8.79
CA LYS A 12 7.81 15.68 -9.48
C LYS A 12 6.30 15.57 -9.22
N ILE A 13 5.53 15.17 -10.22
CA ILE A 13 4.10 14.88 -10.11
C ILE A 13 3.84 13.56 -10.81
N THR A 14 3.30 12.60 -10.08
CA THR A 14 2.86 11.33 -10.65
C THR A 14 1.34 11.29 -10.69
N ILE A 15 0.78 10.97 -11.85
CA ILE A 15 -0.65 10.76 -12.04
C ILE A 15 -0.88 9.27 -12.21
N ILE A 16 -1.66 8.70 -11.32
CA ILE A 16 -2.09 7.31 -11.37
C ILE A 16 -3.58 7.29 -11.71
N LYS A 17 -3.90 6.82 -12.91
CA LYS A 17 -5.29 6.63 -13.31
C LYS A 17 -5.77 5.29 -12.79
N ILE A 18 -6.61 5.32 -11.77
CA ILE A 18 -7.24 4.15 -11.17
C ILE A 18 -8.59 3.84 -11.85
N PRO A 19 -9.04 2.57 -11.87
CA PRO A 19 -10.33 2.19 -12.40
C PRO A 19 -11.49 2.91 -11.71
N LYS A 20 -12.54 3.26 -12.47
CA LYS A 20 -13.75 3.92 -11.96
C LYS A 20 -14.68 2.91 -11.28
N LYS A 21 -14.21 2.22 -10.26
CA LYS A 21 -14.98 1.25 -9.47
C LYS A 21 -14.99 1.68 -8.01
N ARG A 22 -16.07 1.33 -7.29
CA ARG A 22 -16.20 1.61 -5.86
C ARG A 22 -15.09 0.97 -5.02
N ASP A 23 -14.52 -0.14 -5.51
CA ASP A 23 -13.44 -0.86 -4.85
C ASP A 23 -12.13 -0.05 -4.80
N TYR A 24 -11.95 0.91 -5.71
CA TYR A 24 -10.75 1.73 -5.86
C TYR A 24 -11.05 3.22 -5.65
N MET A 25 -11.70 3.56 -4.54
CA MET A 25 -12.12 4.95 -4.30
C MET A 25 -10.95 5.90 -4.08
N HIS A 26 -9.92 5.46 -3.38
CA HIS A 26 -8.76 6.25 -3.01
C HIS A 26 -7.46 5.50 -3.30
N ILE A 27 -6.38 6.24 -3.51
CA ILE A 27 -5.08 5.65 -3.82
C ILE A 27 -4.50 4.84 -2.65
N ASP A 28 -4.77 5.23 -1.43
CA ASP A 28 -4.35 4.56 -0.20
C ASP A 28 -5.07 3.22 0.06
N THR A 29 -6.15 2.93 -0.68
CA THR A 29 -6.75 1.59 -0.71
C THR A 29 -6.03 0.64 -1.67
N ILE A 30 -5.13 1.15 -2.50
CA ILE A 30 -4.42 0.40 -3.53
C ILE A 30 -3.02 0.04 -3.07
N PHE A 31 -2.30 0.96 -2.42
CA PHE A 31 -0.98 0.72 -1.87
C PHE A 31 -0.67 1.64 -0.69
N THR A 32 0.23 1.19 0.17
CA THR A 32 0.80 1.98 1.26
C THR A 32 2.28 1.65 1.41
N GLN A 33 3.07 2.66 1.74
CA GLN A 33 4.47 2.49 2.11
C GLN A 33 4.58 1.96 3.53
N VAL A 34 5.33 0.87 3.70
CA VAL A 34 5.63 0.26 5.01
C VAL A 34 7.03 0.65 5.49
N ARG A 35 8.00 0.61 4.56
CA ARG A 35 9.39 1.05 4.73
C ARG A 35 9.87 1.67 3.42
N ARG A 36 11.05 2.29 3.42
CA ARG A 36 11.67 2.79 2.18
C ARG A 36 11.80 1.73 1.10
N ASN A 37 11.98 0.46 1.51
CA ASN A 37 12.13 -0.70 0.62
C ASN A 37 10.95 -1.69 0.66
N VAL A 38 9.87 -1.41 1.39
CA VAL A 38 8.72 -2.32 1.54
C VAL A 38 7.41 -1.59 1.30
N TRP A 39 6.64 -2.12 0.37
CA TRP A 39 5.31 -1.62 0.02
C TRP A 39 4.28 -2.73 0.11
N ILE A 40 3.07 -2.40 0.55
CA ILE A 40 1.90 -3.26 0.38
C ILE A 40 1.04 -2.73 -0.75
N LEU A 41 0.53 -3.60 -1.61
CA LEU A 41 -0.30 -3.23 -2.75
C LEU A 41 -1.32 -4.31 -3.13
N LEU A 42 -2.31 -3.92 -3.92
CA LEU A 42 -3.28 -4.85 -4.48
C LEU A 42 -2.65 -5.66 -5.62
N GLY A 43 -2.78 -6.99 -5.54
CA GLY A 43 -2.23 -7.91 -6.53
C GLY A 43 -2.78 -7.74 -7.94
N ASN A 44 -4.02 -7.24 -8.08
CA ASN A 44 -4.63 -6.94 -9.39
C ASN A 44 -3.87 -5.88 -10.23
N PHE A 45 -2.95 -5.14 -9.60
CA PHE A 45 -2.11 -4.16 -10.25
C PHE A 45 -0.64 -4.57 -10.31
N SER A 46 -0.33 -5.78 -9.80
CA SER A 46 1.03 -6.30 -9.78
C SER A 46 1.37 -7.06 -11.07
N ARG A 47 2.68 -7.18 -11.34
CA ARG A 47 3.19 -8.02 -12.45
C ARG A 47 2.72 -9.48 -12.36
N LYS A 48 2.50 -10.00 -11.15
CA LYS A 48 2.02 -11.37 -10.95
C LYS A 48 0.58 -11.55 -11.43
N ALA A 49 -0.30 -10.58 -11.18
CA ALA A 49 -1.68 -10.62 -11.66
C ALA A 49 -1.75 -10.59 -13.20
N MET A 50 -0.87 -9.86 -13.86
CA MET A 50 -0.80 -9.85 -15.33
C MET A 50 -0.35 -11.19 -15.94
N LYS A 51 0.44 -11.98 -15.21
CA LYS A 51 0.90 -13.31 -15.67
C LYS A 51 -0.13 -14.42 -15.49
N HIS A 52 -1.08 -14.24 -14.57
CA HIS A 52 -2.14 -15.22 -14.33
C HIS A 52 -3.34 -15.12 -15.28
N GLU A 53 -3.34 -14.15 -16.20
CA GLU A 53 -4.42 -13.98 -17.19
C GLU A 53 -4.64 -15.20 -18.09
N ASP A 54 -3.64 -16.08 -18.26
CA ASP A 54 -3.68 -17.21 -19.17
C ASP A 54 -4.04 -18.56 -18.52
N GLU A 55 -4.15 -18.66 -17.17
CA GLU A 55 -4.20 -19.97 -16.49
C GLU A 55 -5.56 -20.36 -15.89
N ASP A 56 -6.52 -19.45 -15.67
CA ASP A 56 -7.82 -19.81 -15.07
C ASP A 56 -9.02 -19.11 -15.76
N ALA A 57 -9.74 -19.89 -16.59
CA ALA A 57 -10.92 -19.41 -17.31
C ALA A 57 -12.07 -18.99 -16.38
N VAL A 58 -12.17 -19.56 -15.17
CA VAL A 58 -13.22 -19.20 -14.19
C VAL A 58 -12.89 -17.85 -13.57
N GLN A 59 -11.64 -17.64 -13.22
CA GLN A 59 -11.16 -16.35 -12.73
C GLN A 59 -11.32 -15.26 -13.81
N TRP A 60 -10.97 -15.57 -15.07
CA TRP A 60 -11.15 -14.67 -16.20
C TRP A 60 -12.62 -14.26 -16.44
N ILE A 61 -13.58 -15.21 -16.31
CA ILE A 61 -15.03 -14.94 -16.44
C ILE A 61 -15.55 -14.09 -15.28
N LEU A 62 -15.09 -14.33 -14.05
CA LEU A 62 -15.48 -13.56 -12.86
C LEU A 62 -14.87 -12.15 -12.84
N GLU A 63 -13.74 -11.96 -13.48
CA GLU A 63 -13.05 -10.67 -13.62
C GLU A 63 -13.45 -9.90 -14.89
N SER A 64 -14.65 -10.09 -15.42
CA SER A 64 -15.17 -9.54 -16.68
C SER A 64 -14.85 -8.04 -16.87
N ASN A 65 -14.34 -7.69 -18.08
CA ASN A 65 -14.03 -6.35 -18.61
C ASN A 65 -12.64 -5.77 -18.36
N LYS A 66 -11.59 -6.58 -18.40
CA LYS A 66 -10.19 -6.19 -18.17
C LYS A 66 -9.59 -5.17 -19.14
N LYS A 67 -10.14 -4.95 -20.33
CA LYS A 67 -9.56 -3.99 -21.29
C LYS A 67 -9.72 -2.52 -20.90
N GLU A 68 -10.74 -2.18 -20.11
CA GLU A 68 -10.99 -0.81 -19.63
C GLU A 68 -10.33 -0.51 -18.26
N ASP A 69 -9.89 -1.54 -17.53
CA ASP A 69 -9.39 -1.45 -16.16
C ASP A 69 -7.86 -1.33 -16.06
N LYS A 70 -7.14 -1.18 -17.17
CA LYS A 70 -5.69 -1.00 -17.11
C LYS A 70 -5.33 0.33 -16.45
N MET A 71 -4.57 0.23 -15.38
CA MET A 71 -3.97 1.39 -14.76
C MET A 71 -3.01 2.08 -15.74
N LYS A 72 -3.05 3.42 -15.76
CA LYS A 72 -2.07 4.24 -16.47
C LYS A 72 -1.33 5.09 -15.46
N ILE A 73 -0.03 5.07 -15.54
CA ILE A 73 0.84 5.82 -14.64
C ILE A 73 1.74 6.72 -15.47
N ILE A 74 1.66 8.02 -15.21
CA ILE A 74 2.46 9.04 -15.91
C ILE A 74 3.13 9.92 -14.87
N GLN A 75 4.44 10.10 -14.99
CA GLN A 75 5.22 10.93 -14.09
C GLN A 75 5.83 12.11 -14.84
N PHE A 76 5.58 13.30 -14.34
CA PHE A 76 6.13 14.56 -14.85
C PHE A 76 7.24 15.04 -13.92
N ARG A 77 8.36 15.46 -14.49
CA ARG A 77 9.47 16.08 -13.77
C ARG A 77 9.56 17.56 -14.10
N LYS A 78 9.77 18.42 -13.11
CA LYS A 78 9.88 19.87 -13.32
C LYS A 78 10.95 20.26 -14.33
N LYS A 79 12.07 19.52 -14.35
CA LYS A 79 13.19 19.79 -15.26
C LYS A 79 12.85 19.57 -16.74
N ASP A 80 11.93 18.64 -17.01
CA ASP A 80 11.51 18.28 -18.37
C ASP A 80 10.02 17.87 -18.39
N PRO A 81 9.10 18.85 -18.23
CA PRO A 81 7.67 18.56 -18.19
C PRO A 81 7.07 18.18 -19.53
N ALA A 82 7.78 18.37 -20.64
CA ALA A 82 7.32 18.01 -21.98
C ALA A 82 7.49 16.51 -22.29
N ASN A 83 8.42 15.83 -21.60
CA ASN A 83 8.73 14.42 -21.80
C ASN A 83 8.40 13.63 -20.53
N PRO A 84 7.13 13.29 -20.26
CA PRO A 84 6.75 12.50 -19.10
C PRO A 84 7.24 11.06 -19.20
N GLU A 85 7.54 10.47 -18.08
CA GLU A 85 7.87 9.06 -17.95
C GLU A 85 6.60 8.23 -17.76
N TYR A 86 6.54 7.04 -18.36
CA TYR A 86 5.40 6.14 -18.29
C TYR A 86 5.81 4.85 -17.57
N PHE A 87 4.94 4.35 -16.70
CA PHE A 87 5.14 3.10 -15.99
C PHE A 87 4.03 2.11 -16.34
N ASP A 88 4.38 0.87 -16.62
CA ASP A 88 3.42 -0.18 -17.00
C ASP A 88 2.64 -0.72 -15.79
N ASN A 89 3.22 -0.62 -14.60
CA ASN A 89 2.63 -1.14 -13.35
C ASN A 89 3.10 -0.34 -12.13
N LEU A 90 2.45 -0.59 -10.98
CA LEU A 90 2.80 0.07 -9.71
C LEU A 90 4.17 -0.36 -9.19
N GLU A 91 4.56 -1.61 -9.36
CA GLU A 91 5.84 -2.11 -8.86
C GLU A 91 7.01 -1.35 -9.47
N ASP A 92 6.94 -1.02 -10.75
CA ASP A 92 7.98 -0.24 -11.43
C ASP A 92 8.03 1.20 -10.89
N LEU A 93 6.87 1.84 -10.74
CA LEU A 93 6.77 3.17 -10.14
C LEU A 93 7.33 3.20 -8.71
N LEU A 94 6.87 2.27 -7.86
CA LEU A 94 7.28 2.23 -6.44
C LEU A 94 8.75 1.84 -6.29
N THR A 95 9.29 1.08 -7.23
CA THR A 95 10.72 0.80 -7.31
C THR A 95 11.52 2.06 -7.66
N ASP A 96 11.04 2.86 -8.64
CA ASP A 96 11.65 4.15 -8.99
C ASP A 96 11.66 5.10 -7.79
N ILE A 97 10.50 5.24 -7.13
CA ILE A 97 10.37 6.09 -5.92
C ILE A 97 11.34 5.63 -4.83
N SER A 98 11.37 4.34 -4.51
CA SER A 98 12.24 3.82 -3.46
C SER A 98 13.72 4.09 -3.74
N LYS A 99 14.16 3.87 -4.98
CA LYS A 99 15.57 4.02 -5.35
C LYS A 99 15.99 5.47 -5.55
N ASN A 100 15.16 6.26 -6.23
CA ASN A 100 15.55 7.58 -6.71
C ASN A 100 15.07 8.73 -5.81
N ASP A 101 13.94 8.56 -5.11
CA ASP A 101 13.41 9.59 -4.23
C ASP A 101 13.73 9.33 -2.75
N LEU A 102 13.70 8.05 -2.35
CA LEU A 102 13.98 7.63 -0.96
C LEU A 102 15.43 7.15 -0.78
N GLU A 103 16.24 7.18 -1.86
CA GLU A 103 17.66 6.80 -1.87
C GLU A 103 17.93 5.40 -1.28
N CYS A 104 16.95 4.48 -1.44
CA CYS A 104 17.02 3.16 -0.87
C CYS A 104 17.95 2.26 -1.70
N THR A 105 18.99 1.72 -1.08
CA THR A 105 19.94 0.79 -1.70
C THR A 105 19.56 -0.67 -1.54
N GLU A 106 18.61 -0.96 -0.64
CA GLU A 106 18.15 -2.31 -0.36
C GLU A 106 17.26 -2.86 -1.49
N LYS A 107 17.07 -4.18 -1.48
CA LYS A 107 16.14 -4.85 -2.39
C LYS A 107 14.71 -4.42 -2.07
N ILE A 108 14.00 -3.90 -3.07
CA ILE A 108 12.60 -3.52 -2.92
C ILE A 108 11.73 -4.78 -2.82
N ARG A 109 10.83 -4.81 -1.86
CA ARG A 109 9.92 -5.91 -1.58
C ARG A 109 8.48 -5.43 -1.63
N PHE A 110 7.63 -6.28 -2.17
CA PHE A 110 6.21 -6.03 -2.29
C PHE A 110 5.43 -7.10 -1.51
N LEU A 111 4.56 -6.63 -0.63
CA LEU A 111 3.55 -7.42 0.05
C LEU A 111 2.24 -7.25 -0.72
N TYR A 112 1.42 -8.27 -0.76
CA TYR A 112 0.17 -8.23 -1.50
C TYR A 112 -1.03 -8.43 -0.58
N SER A 113 -2.06 -7.60 -0.78
CA SER A 113 -3.36 -7.79 -0.15
C SER A 113 -3.87 -9.21 -0.37
N GLY A 114 -4.36 -9.85 0.70
CA GLY A 114 -4.83 -11.23 0.64
C GLY A 114 -3.77 -12.24 0.18
N ASN A 115 -2.47 -11.89 0.34
CA ASN A 115 -1.33 -12.68 -0.16
C ASN A 115 -1.43 -13.01 -1.66
N ASN A 116 -2.20 -12.23 -2.42
CA ASN A 116 -2.51 -12.47 -3.84
C ASN A 116 -3.18 -13.83 -4.09
N GLU A 117 -3.94 -14.34 -3.13
CA GLU A 117 -4.67 -15.61 -3.19
C GLU A 117 -6.18 -15.37 -3.34
N PHE A 118 -6.80 -15.92 -4.39
CA PHE A 118 -8.26 -15.90 -4.54
C PHE A 118 -8.93 -16.83 -3.50
N PRO A 119 -10.02 -16.43 -2.85
CA PRO A 119 -10.77 -15.16 -2.95
C PRO A 119 -10.32 -14.09 -1.95
N PHE A 120 -9.22 -14.30 -1.24
CA PHE A 120 -8.77 -13.44 -0.16
C PHE A 120 -8.30 -12.07 -0.65
N ASP A 121 -7.68 -12.00 -1.82
CA ASP A 121 -7.28 -10.76 -2.48
C ASP A 121 -8.46 -9.77 -2.61
N ALA A 122 -9.61 -10.24 -3.12
CA ALA A 122 -10.82 -9.43 -3.25
C ALA A 122 -11.48 -9.15 -1.89
N ARG A 123 -11.55 -10.16 -1.00
CA ARG A 123 -12.14 -10.02 0.34
C ARG A 123 -11.39 -9.00 1.18
N GLU A 124 -10.08 -9.10 1.22
CA GLU A 124 -9.24 -8.28 2.08
C GLU A 124 -9.00 -6.89 1.49
N GLN A 125 -9.05 -6.75 0.15
CA GLN A 125 -9.19 -5.43 -0.48
C GLN A 125 -10.45 -4.72 0.03
N TRP A 126 -11.58 -5.41 0.09
CA TRP A 126 -12.83 -4.85 0.58
C TRP A 126 -12.76 -4.42 2.04
N THR A 127 -11.91 -5.04 2.83
CA THR A 127 -11.65 -4.70 4.23
C THR A 127 -10.38 -3.87 4.42
N ASP A 128 -10.00 -3.12 3.38
CA ASP A 128 -8.98 -2.07 3.39
C ASP A 128 -7.58 -2.54 3.87
N SER A 129 -7.17 -3.75 3.43
CA SER A 129 -5.88 -4.35 3.81
C SER A 129 -4.65 -3.54 3.38
N CYS A 130 -4.76 -2.71 2.33
CA CYS A 130 -3.71 -1.79 1.91
C CYS A 130 -3.77 -0.43 2.60
N ASN A 131 -4.88 -0.08 3.27
CA ASN A 131 -5.07 1.21 3.94
C ASN A 131 -4.48 1.19 5.35
N LEU A 132 -3.18 0.94 5.43
CA LEU A 132 -2.43 0.89 6.69
C LEU A 132 -1.99 2.28 7.12
N LEU A 133 -1.89 2.51 8.42
CA LEU A 133 -1.26 3.71 8.97
C LEU A 133 0.17 3.38 9.40
N ALA A 134 1.15 3.99 8.76
CA ALA A 134 2.53 3.91 9.21
C ALA A 134 2.74 4.86 10.40
N LEU A 135 3.13 4.30 11.55
CA LEU A 135 3.48 5.06 12.76
C LEU A 135 4.93 5.54 12.71
N LYS A 136 5.80 4.67 12.21
CA LYS A 136 7.20 4.96 11.85
C LYS A 136 7.66 3.96 10.79
N GLU A 137 8.86 4.11 10.28
CA GLU A 137 9.41 3.20 9.28
C GLU A 137 9.38 1.75 9.75
N GLY A 138 8.65 0.90 9.06
CA GLY A 138 8.51 -0.53 9.37
C GLY A 138 7.50 -0.86 10.48
N VAL A 139 6.81 0.12 11.07
CA VAL A 139 5.78 -0.13 12.08
C VAL A 139 4.44 0.42 11.61
N VAL A 140 3.49 -0.47 11.36
CA VAL A 140 2.20 -0.11 10.75
C VAL A 140 1.02 -0.68 11.52
N LEU A 141 -0.11 0.04 11.47
CA LEU A 141 -1.41 -0.42 11.98
C LEU A 141 -2.23 -1.03 10.85
N GLY A 142 -2.86 -2.16 11.12
CA GLY A 142 -3.78 -2.83 10.21
C GLY A 142 -4.91 -3.55 10.93
N TYR A 143 -5.89 -4.04 10.17
CA TYR A 143 -7.01 -4.79 10.72
C TYR A 143 -6.68 -6.27 10.93
N ASP A 144 -7.17 -6.83 12.05
CA ASP A 144 -6.97 -8.22 12.47
C ASP A 144 -7.67 -9.24 11.56
N ARG A 145 -8.72 -8.83 10.81
CA ARG A 145 -9.50 -9.73 9.94
C ARG A 145 -8.87 -10.02 8.56
N ASN A 146 -7.78 -9.36 8.23
CA ASN A 146 -7.07 -9.52 6.97
C ASN A 146 -6.02 -10.64 7.07
N ASP A 147 -6.47 -11.88 7.34
CA ASP A 147 -5.63 -13.02 7.73
C ASP A 147 -4.50 -13.31 6.74
N LYS A 148 -4.79 -13.26 5.43
CA LYS A 148 -3.81 -13.56 4.39
C LYS A 148 -2.82 -12.42 4.19
N THR A 149 -3.25 -11.18 4.37
CA THR A 149 -2.34 -10.03 4.41
C THR A 149 -1.42 -10.12 5.63
N VAL A 150 -1.96 -10.51 6.80
CA VAL A 150 -1.16 -10.76 8.02
C VAL A 150 -0.13 -11.86 7.78
N GLU A 151 -0.52 -12.95 7.11
CA GLU A 151 0.41 -14.02 6.71
C GLU A 151 1.52 -13.50 5.80
N ALA A 152 1.18 -12.64 4.82
CA ALA A 152 2.18 -12.01 3.95
C ALA A 152 3.20 -11.16 4.74
N PHE A 153 2.77 -10.44 5.77
CA PHE A 153 3.68 -9.72 6.66
C PHE A 153 4.61 -10.68 7.42
N ARG A 154 4.06 -11.73 8.04
CA ARG A 154 4.86 -12.73 8.79
C ARG A 154 5.91 -13.40 7.93
N THR A 155 5.55 -13.84 6.73
CA THR A 155 6.47 -14.51 5.79
C THR A 155 7.55 -13.58 5.26
N ASN A 156 7.34 -12.27 5.35
CA ASN A 156 8.33 -11.25 5.02
C ASN A 156 9.11 -10.70 6.22
N GLY A 157 9.05 -11.39 7.38
CA GLY A 157 9.89 -11.11 8.54
C GLY A 157 9.37 -9.99 9.43
N PHE A 158 8.07 -9.68 9.37
CA PHE A 158 7.44 -8.76 10.30
C PHE A 158 6.92 -9.50 11.52
N ALA A 159 7.17 -8.95 12.70
CA ALA A 159 6.45 -9.32 13.92
C ALA A 159 4.98 -8.89 13.79
N VAL A 160 4.09 -9.67 14.39
CA VAL A 160 2.65 -9.36 14.40
C VAL A 160 2.18 -9.40 15.84
N ILE A 161 1.61 -8.30 16.31
CA ILE A 161 1.13 -8.16 17.68
C ILE A 161 -0.24 -7.50 17.70
N HIS A 162 -1.14 -7.94 18.56
CA HIS A 162 -2.39 -7.24 18.81
C HIS A 162 -2.16 -5.95 19.61
N ALA A 163 -2.89 -4.89 19.29
CA ALA A 163 -2.73 -3.59 19.93
C ALA A 163 -2.92 -3.66 21.46
N HIS A 164 -3.86 -4.48 21.94
CA HIS A 164 -4.07 -4.68 23.37
C HIS A 164 -2.85 -5.29 24.07
N ASP A 165 -2.25 -6.31 23.45
CA ASP A 165 -1.07 -6.97 24.01
C ASP A 165 0.14 -6.03 23.99
N LEU A 166 0.27 -5.23 22.93
CA LEU A 166 1.31 -4.21 22.81
C LEU A 166 1.19 -3.15 23.92
N ILE A 167 -0.02 -2.60 24.13
CA ILE A 167 -0.26 -1.60 25.19
C ILE A 167 0.11 -2.20 26.56
N THR A 168 -0.32 -3.43 26.83
CA THR A 168 0.02 -4.13 28.08
C THR A 168 1.53 -4.30 28.24
N ALA A 169 2.25 -4.66 27.16
CA ALA A 169 3.70 -4.81 27.19
C ALA A 169 4.42 -3.48 27.44
N MET A 170 3.92 -2.39 26.86
CA MET A 170 4.45 -1.03 27.10
C MET A 170 4.22 -0.57 28.54
N GLU A 171 3.00 -0.74 29.08
CA GLU A 171 2.65 -0.37 30.45
C GLU A 171 3.50 -1.14 31.49
N ASN A 172 3.86 -2.38 31.18
CA ASN A 172 4.74 -3.21 32.02
C ASN A 172 6.24 -2.95 31.78
N GLY A 173 6.61 -2.03 30.90
CA GLY A 173 8.01 -1.72 30.57
C GLY A 173 8.75 -2.86 29.85
N VAL A 174 8.02 -3.78 29.21
CA VAL A 174 8.59 -4.91 28.45
C VAL A 174 8.97 -4.49 27.03
N THR A 175 8.22 -3.54 26.47
CA THR A 175 8.43 -3.06 25.08
C THR A 175 8.53 -1.54 25.08
N ASP A 176 9.62 -1.02 24.50
CA ASP A 176 9.75 0.40 24.19
C ASP A 176 9.26 0.64 22.76
N PRO A 177 8.32 1.59 22.53
CA PRO A 177 7.86 1.94 21.19
C PRO A 177 8.99 2.42 20.27
N ASP A 178 10.04 3.01 20.83
CA ASP A 178 11.18 3.51 20.04
C ASP A 178 12.04 2.37 19.51
N ASP A 179 12.08 1.23 20.18
CA ASP A 179 12.84 0.04 19.78
C ASP A 179 12.07 -0.86 18.79
N MET A 180 10.79 -0.57 18.55
CA MET A 180 9.98 -1.39 17.63
C MET A 180 10.44 -1.28 16.18
N GLU A 181 10.66 -2.42 15.53
CA GLU A 181 10.99 -2.52 14.12
C GLU A 181 10.15 -3.60 13.44
N ASN A 182 9.94 -3.45 12.12
CA ASN A 182 9.29 -4.48 11.29
C ASN A 182 8.06 -5.12 11.96
N THR A 183 7.11 -4.30 12.39
CA THR A 183 5.96 -4.75 13.18
C THR A 183 4.64 -4.35 12.53
N LEU A 184 3.75 -5.31 12.36
CA LEU A 184 2.33 -5.09 12.05
C LEU A 184 1.54 -5.17 13.36
N ILE A 185 0.92 -4.05 13.74
CA ILE A 185 0.05 -3.95 14.91
C ILE A 185 -1.39 -4.18 14.44
N LEU A 186 -2.03 -5.20 15.01
CA LEU A 186 -3.39 -5.59 14.67
C LEU A 186 -4.41 -4.91 15.58
N MET A 187 -5.37 -4.26 14.96
CA MET A 187 -6.49 -3.63 15.63
C MET A 187 -7.79 -4.41 15.36
N PRO A 188 -8.71 -4.50 16.35
CA PRO A 188 -10.02 -5.08 16.15
C PRO A 188 -10.79 -4.35 15.04
N SER A 189 -11.38 -5.11 14.14
CA SER A 189 -12.00 -4.57 12.91
C SER A 189 -13.50 -4.79 12.79
N ALA A 190 -14.11 -5.53 13.72
CA ALA A 190 -15.48 -6.05 13.57
C ALA A 190 -16.51 -5.03 13.07
N GLU A 191 -16.49 -3.82 13.60
CA GLU A 191 -17.41 -2.74 13.18
C GLU A 191 -16.74 -1.69 12.29
N LEU A 192 -15.49 -1.34 12.55
CA LEU A 192 -14.79 -0.26 11.84
C LEU A 192 -14.69 -0.51 10.33
N SER A 193 -14.36 -1.74 9.93
CA SER A 193 -14.20 -2.10 8.52
C SER A 193 -15.52 -2.21 7.73
N ARG A 194 -16.68 -2.22 8.38
CA ARG A 194 -18.00 -2.41 7.71
C ARG A 194 -18.39 -1.22 6.83
N ALA A 195 -18.08 -0.01 7.27
CA ALA A 195 -18.37 1.19 6.51
C ALA A 195 -17.29 1.53 5.49
N ARG A 196 -16.23 0.73 5.43
CA ARG A 196 -14.96 0.98 4.75
C ARG A 196 -14.16 2.12 5.38
N GLY A 197 -12.90 2.14 5.09
CA GLY A 197 -11.90 3.02 5.67
C GLY A 197 -10.97 2.26 6.60
N GLY A 198 -9.69 2.23 6.25
CA GLY A 198 -8.64 1.69 7.12
C GLY A 198 -8.09 2.77 8.05
N PHE A 199 -6.99 2.46 8.73
CA PHE A 199 -6.41 3.37 9.71
C PHE A 199 -5.86 4.64 9.10
N HIS A 200 -5.37 4.59 7.87
CA HIS A 200 -4.94 5.80 7.15
C HIS A 200 -6.13 6.75 6.92
N CYS A 201 -7.27 6.24 6.46
CA CYS A 201 -8.48 7.02 6.24
C CYS A 201 -9.03 7.66 7.53
N MET A 202 -8.84 7.01 8.69
CA MET A 202 -9.33 7.48 9.99
C MET A 202 -8.31 8.36 10.72
N SER A 203 -7.13 8.58 10.16
CA SER A 203 -6.08 9.39 10.75
C SER A 203 -6.02 10.78 10.12
N MET A 204 -5.60 11.76 10.91
CA MET A 204 -5.31 13.11 10.45
C MET A 204 -4.00 13.58 11.07
N PRO A 205 -2.97 13.87 10.27
CA PRO A 205 -1.73 14.42 10.80
C PRO A 205 -1.97 15.83 11.34
N LEU A 206 -1.65 16.06 12.60
CA LEU A 206 -1.75 17.38 13.25
C LEU A 206 -0.45 18.19 13.13
N HIS A 207 0.67 17.48 13.09
CA HIS A 207 2.00 18.07 12.98
C HIS A 207 2.88 17.20 12.08
N ARG A 208 3.77 17.81 11.34
CA ARG A 208 4.81 17.14 10.54
C ARG A 208 6.11 17.89 10.78
N GLU A 209 7.16 17.16 11.06
CA GLU A 209 8.51 17.70 11.14
C GLU A 209 9.12 17.79 9.74
N ASP A 210 10.03 18.74 9.54
CA ASP A 210 10.85 18.82 8.34
C ASP A 210 11.82 17.63 8.32
N ILE A 211 11.91 16.96 7.15
CA ILE A 211 12.76 15.78 6.94
C ILE A 211 14.09 16.23 6.32
#